data_8a748494647ae730c927da011415cac9
#
_entry.id   8a748494647ae730c927da011415cac9
#
_cell.length_a   1.000
_cell.length_b   1.000
_cell.length_c   1.000
_cell.angle_alpha   90.00
_cell.angle_beta   90.00
_cell.angle_gamma   90.00
#
_symmetry.space_group_name_H-M   'P 1'
#
loop_
_entity.id
_entity.type
_entity.pdbx_description
1 polymer ?
#
loop_
_entity_poly.entity_id
_entity_poly.type
_entity_poly.pdbx_seq_one_letter_code
_entity_poly.pdbx_strand_id
1 'polypeptide(L)'
;RRILIRLIDPQGKTISEKSLTTNHLGACAGDFTLTDVERNGIFTIAVFDHLQRIGSGSIRVDEFVLPTVDLDFDESEQLYFPGDTVNVSGRIISYSGHNLSSVAASVQIFRDGRLVSENPLSVASDGTFEYSFVADCGKDARYAGYEIRVRITDTTGETMEFSRHESVSRSMMLNVTLENSTEGTVSWTEGEGQDAPSVILSDETACVGLKLMRNDGNPAE
;
A
#
# COMPACT_ATOMS: atom_id res chain seq x y z
N ARG A 1 35.44 -20.22 -13.53
CA ARG A 1 34.60 -21.40 -13.72
C ARG A 1 33.61 -21.13 -14.84
N ARG A 2 33.37 -22.12 -15.69
CA ARG A 2 32.39 -21.99 -16.78
C ARG A 2 31.05 -22.51 -16.31
N ILE A 3 29.99 -21.71 -16.51
CA ILE A 3 28.62 -22.03 -16.18
C ILE A 3 27.73 -21.91 -17.41
N LEU A 4 26.64 -22.67 -17.43
CA LEU A 4 25.63 -22.64 -18.47
C LEU A 4 24.35 -22.00 -17.92
N ILE A 5 23.82 -21.03 -18.62
CA ILE A 5 22.57 -20.35 -18.25
C ILE A 5 21.53 -20.59 -19.33
N ARG A 6 20.35 -21.05 -18.92
CA ARG A 6 19.20 -21.31 -19.80
C ARG A 6 18.07 -20.36 -19.45
N LEU A 7 17.47 -19.79 -20.48
CA LEU A 7 16.19 -19.08 -20.39
C LEU A 7 15.10 -20.06 -20.84
N ILE A 8 14.15 -20.31 -19.96
CA ILE A 8 13.08 -21.30 -20.13
C ILE A 8 11.74 -20.56 -20.13
N ASP A 9 10.89 -20.85 -21.13
CA ASP A 9 9.59 -20.24 -21.27
C ASP A 9 8.58 -20.77 -20.22
N PRO A 10 7.36 -20.17 -20.12
CA PRO A 10 6.32 -20.62 -19.19
C PRO A 10 5.84 -22.07 -19.42
N GLN A 11 6.10 -22.68 -20.58
CA GLN A 11 5.78 -24.09 -20.89
C GLN A 11 6.93 -25.05 -20.61
N GLY A 12 8.06 -24.55 -20.09
CA GLY A 12 9.23 -25.36 -19.75
C GLY A 12 10.19 -25.61 -20.92
N LYS A 13 10.02 -24.94 -22.07
CA LYS A 13 10.92 -25.05 -23.21
C LYS A 13 12.10 -24.09 -23.06
N THR A 14 13.31 -24.58 -23.27
CA THR A 14 14.50 -23.73 -23.35
C THR A 14 14.46 -22.94 -24.66
N ILE A 15 14.40 -21.61 -24.55
CA ILE A 15 14.36 -20.68 -25.69
C ILE A 15 15.72 -20.06 -26.00
N SER A 16 16.61 -19.97 -25.00
CA SER A 16 17.95 -19.47 -25.19
C SER A 16 18.92 -20.09 -24.18
N GLU A 17 20.18 -20.24 -24.60
CA GLU A 17 21.25 -20.81 -23.79
C GLU A 17 22.54 -20.03 -23.99
N LYS A 18 23.22 -19.66 -22.89
CA LYS A 18 24.51 -18.98 -22.91
C LYS A 18 25.49 -19.61 -21.96
N SER A 19 26.74 -19.78 -22.41
CA SER A 19 27.87 -20.16 -21.53
C SER A 19 28.63 -18.93 -21.10
N LEU A 20 28.73 -18.72 -19.79
CA LEU A 20 29.47 -17.61 -19.19
C LEU A 20 30.62 -18.13 -18.33
N THR A 21 31.65 -17.29 -18.17
CA THR A 21 32.79 -17.58 -17.27
C THR A 21 32.72 -16.64 -16.08
N THR A 22 32.76 -17.18 -14.87
CA THR A 22 32.80 -16.38 -13.66
C THR A 22 34.16 -15.72 -13.47
N ASN A 23 34.18 -14.55 -12.86
CA ASN A 23 35.42 -13.88 -12.40
C ASN A 23 35.98 -14.58 -11.14
N HIS A 24 37.04 -14.01 -10.55
CA HIS A 24 37.69 -14.54 -9.35
C HIS A 24 36.80 -14.51 -8.09
N LEU A 25 35.75 -13.70 -8.06
CA LEU A 25 34.75 -13.64 -7.00
C LEU A 25 33.56 -14.59 -7.23
N GLY A 26 33.58 -15.37 -8.32
CA GLY A 26 32.49 -16.26 -8.67
C GLY A 26 31.30 -15.58 -9.35
N ALA A 27 31.39 -14.29 -9.68
CA ALA A 27 30.33 -13.53 -10.34
C ALA A 27 30.47 -13.54 -11.87
N CYS A 28 29.35 -13.51 -12.57
CA CYS A 28 29.25 -13.29 -14.02
C CYS A 28 28.05 -12.41 -14.32
N ALA A 29 28.05 -11.78 -15.49
CA ALA A 29 26.94 -11.00 -16.01
C ALA A 29 26.68 -11.36 -17.48
N GLY A 30 25.44 -11.23 -17.90
CA GLY A 30 25.02 -11.48 -19.27
C GLY A 30 23.59 -11.00 -19.47
N ASP A 31 23.16 -10.98 -20.72
CA ASP A 31 21.85 -10.56 -21.17
C ASP A 31 21.17 -11.68 -21.98
N PHE A 32 19.87 -11.66 -22.03
CA PHE A 32 19.06 -12.41 -22.97
C PHE A 32 18.18 -11.44 -23.74
N THR A 33 18.20 -11.52 -25.06
CA THR A 33 17.29 -10.77 -25.91
C THR A 33 16.05 -11.62 -26.13
N LEU A 34 14.90 -11.09 -25.77
CA LEU A 34 13.59 -11.69 -26.01
C LEU A 34 13.05 -11.11 -27.33
N THR A 35 13.46 -11.67 -28.45
CA THR A 35 12.91 -11.36 -29.77
C THR A 35 11.85 -12.40 -30.10
N ASP A 36 10.70 -11.93 -30.63
CA ASP A 36 9.62 -12.79 -31.11
C ASP A 36 9.05 -13.76 -30.04
N VAL A 37 8.97 -13.28 -28.79
CA VAL A 37 8.33 -14.05 -27.72
C VAL A 37 6.81 -13.92 -27.87
N GLU A 38 6.19 -14.90 -28.50
CA GLU A 38 4.72 -14.98 -28.71
C GLU A 38 3.95 -15.24 -27.40
N ARG A 39 4.61 -15.30 -26.25
CA ARG A 39 3.98 -15.78 -25.02
C ARG A 39 4.35 -14.93 -23.81
N ASN A 40 3.33 -14.45 -23.17
CA ASN A 40 3.43 -13.79 -21.85
C ASN A 40 3.49 -14.85 -20.73
N GLY A 41 4.08 -14.52 -19.62
CA GLY A 41 4.10 -15.36 -18.44
C GLY A 41 5.43 -15.36 -17.68
N ILE A 42 5.59 -16.35 -16.80
CA ILE A 42 6.78 -16.47 -15.94
C ILE A 42 7.85 -17.29 -16.67
N PHE A 43 8.95 -16.63 -17.01
CA PHE A 43 10.16 -17.25 -17.55
C PHE A 43 11.11 -17.60 -16.43
N THR A 44 11.81 -18.73 -16.59
CA THR A 44 12.79 -19.18 -15.60
C THR A 44 14.19 -19.05 -16.19
N ILE A 45 15.09 -18.41 -15.43
CA ILE A 45 16.54 -18.41 -15.69
C ILE A 45 17.15 -19.52 -14.83
N ALA A 46 17.63 -20.59 -15.45
CA ALA A 46 18.25 -21.72 -14.78
C ALA A 46 19.76 -21.70 -15.00
N VAL A 47 20.53 -21.87 -13.93
CA VAL A 47 21.99 -21.86 -13.93
C VAL A 47 22.50 -23.28 -13.68
N PHE A 48 23.41 -23.74 -14.54
CA PHE A 48 23.98 -25.08 -14.46
C PHE A 48 25.50 -25.01 -14.38
N ASP A 49 26.06 -25.89 -13.55
CA ASP A 49 27.45 -26.25 -13.57
C ASP A 49 27.55 -27.66 -14.14
N HIS A 50 28.13 -27.79 -15.33
CA HIS A 50 28.03 -28.99 -16.15
C HIS A 50 26.56 -29.41 -16.35
N LEU A 51 26.14 -30.55 -15.81
CA LEU A 51 24.77 -31.06 -15.89
C LEU A 51 23.92 -30.78 -14.64
N GLN A 52 24.54 -30.24 -13.59
CA GLN A 52 23.85 -29.99 -12.32
C GLN A 52 23.28 -28.58 -12.30
N ARG A 53 21.99 -28.45 -12.03
CA ARG A 53 21.36 -27.13 -11.76
C ARG A 53 21.82 -26.64 -10.41
N ILE A 54 22.48 -25.48 -10.38
CA ILE A 54 23.03 -24.86 -9.17
C ILE A 54 22.21 -23.66 -8.68
N GLY A 55 21.30 -23.15 -9.51
CA GLY A 55 20.43 -22.03 -9.14
C GLY A 55 19.37 -21.75 -10.17
N SER A 56 18.39 -20.93 -9.79
CA SER A 56 17.39 -20.38 -10.70
C SER A 56 16.77 -19.11 -10.17
N GLY A 57 16.31 -18.28 -11.10
CA GLY A 57 15.46 -17.11 -10.85
C GLY A 57 14.30 -17.09 -11.83
N SER A 58 13.28 -16.28 -11.58
CA SER A 58 12.16 -16.08 -12.47
C SER A 58 12.01 -14.61 -12.82
N ILE A 59 11.55 -14.36 -14.05
CA ILE A 59 11.16 -13.05 -14.56
C ILE A 59 9.77 -13.16 -15.16
N ARG A 60 8.95 -12.16 -14.95
CA ARG A 60 7.65 -12.05 -15.62
C ARG A 60 7.84 -11.25 -16.91
N VAL A 61 7.34 -11.81 -18.01
CA VAL A 61 7.33 -11.17 -19.33
C VAL A 61 5.88 -10.99 -19.71
N ASP A 62 5.48 -9.74 -19.90
CA ASP A 62 4.14 -9.39 -20.35
C ASP A 62 4.23 -8.47 -21.57
N GLU A 63 3.15 -8.41 -22.33
CA GLU A 63 3.00 -7.43 -23.39
C GLU A 63 2.92 -6.03 -22.75
N PHE A 64 3.71 -5.11 -23.28
CA PHE A 64 3.61 -3.72 -22.84
C PHE A 64 2.38 -3.09 -23.51
N VAL A 65 1.30 -2.99 -22.74
CA VAL A 65 0.11 -2.22 -23.12
C VAL A 65 0.25 -0.84 -22.48
N LEU A 66 0.19 0.21 -23.28
CA LEU A 66 0.14 1.58 -22.76
C LEU A 66 -1.19 1.74 -21.99
N PRO A 67 -1.14 2.13 -20.72
CA PRO A 67 -2.37 2.37 -19.96
C PRO A 67 -3.19 3.45 -20.67
N THR A 68 -4.47 3.19 -20.85
CA THR A 68 -5.42 4.13 -21.46
C THR A 68 -5.95 5.14 -20.46
N VAL A 69 -5.92 4.78 -19.18
CA VAL A 69 -6.32 5.63 -18.05
C VAL A 69 -5.30 5.54 -16.92
N ASP A 70 -5.27 6.59 -16.11
CA ASP A 70 -4.56 6.66 -14.84
C ASP A 70 -5.53 7.14 -13.77
N LEU A 71 -5.16 6.98 -12.50
CA LEU A 71 -5.96 7.43 -11.37
C LEU A 71 -5.05 8.10 -10.33
N ASP A 72 -5.38 9.33 -10.02
CA ASP A 72 -4.75 10.12 -8.98
C ASP A 72 -5.71 10.24 -7.80
N PHE A 73 -5.31 9.66 -6.65
CA PHE A 73 -6.08 9.79 -5.42
C PHE A 73 -5.72 11.10 -4.73
N ASP A 74 -6.72 11.80 -4.21
CA ASP A 74 -6.47 12.95 -3.36
C ASP A 74 -5.75 12.51 -2.08
N GLU A 75 -4.87 13.34 -1.55
CA GLU A 75 -4.16 13.06 -0.31
C GLU A 75 -5.12 12.97 0.87
N SER A 76 -4.86 12.03 1.79
CA SER A 76 -5.53 11.93 3.08
C SER A 76 -4.49 11.88 4.17
N GLU A 77 -4.50 12.86 5.03
CA GLU A 77 -3.66 12.92 6.23
C GLU A 77 -4.42 12.46 7.49
N GLN A 78 -5.62 11.89 7.33
CA GLN A 78 -6.47 11.57 8.46
C GLN A 78 -6.13 10.22 9.07
N LEU A 79 -5.95 10.21 10.38
CA LEU A 79 -5.95 9.01 11.20
C LEU A 79 -7.40 8.70 11.58
N TYR A 80 -7.89 7.56 11.12
CA TYR A 80 -9.28 7.17 11.36
C TYR A 80 -9.43 6.37 12.66
N PHE A 81 -10.55 6.62 13.34
CA PHE A 81 -11.00 5.86 14.49
C PHE A 81 -12.17 4.95 14.08
N PRO A 82 -12.41 3.79 14.75
CA PRO A 82 -13.58 2.96 14.47
C PRO A 82 -14.88 3.74 14.61
N GLY A 83 -15.69 3.71 13.57
CA GLY A 83 -16.93 4.49 13.43
C GLY A 83 -16.80 5.75 12.60
N ASP A 84 -15.59 6.18 12.27
CA ASP A 84 -15.38 7.33 11.38
C ASP A 84 -15.73 6.98 9.94
N THR A 85 -16.15 8.00 9.20
CA THR A 85 -16.35 7.90 7.76
C THR A 85 -15.03 8.17 7.03
N VAL A 86 -14.56 7.15 6.31
CA VAL A 86 -13.42 7.31 5.40
C VAL A 86 -13.93 7.83 4.07
N ASN A 87 -13.45 9.00 3.67
CA ASN A 87 -13.75 9.59 2.38
C ASN A 87 -12.58 9.31 1.42
N VAL A 88 -12.91 8.77 0.25
CA VAL A 88 -11.98 8.46 -0.83
C VAL A 88 -12.38 9.26 -2.04
N SER A 89 -11.55 10.19 -2.45
CA SER A 89 -11.75 10.98 -3.65
C SER A 89 -10.52 10.94 -4.53
N GLY A 90 -10.69 11.37 -5.77
CA GLY A 90 -9.61 11.41 -6.73
C GLY A 90 -10.12 11.72 -8.13
N ARG A 91 -9.20 11.63 -9.09
CA ARG A 91 -9.47 11.88 -10.50
C ARG A 91 -8.92 10.80 -11.38
N ILE A 92 -9.76 10.32 -12.29
CA ILE A 92 -9.37 9.43 -13.39
C ILE A 92 -8.91 10.32 -14.55
N ILE A 93 -7.75 9.98 -15.12
CA ILE A 93 -7.13 10.71 -16.23
C ILE A 93 -7.15 9.79 -17.46
N SER A 94 -7.76 10.24 -18.57
CA SER A 94 -7.71 9.50 -19.82
C SER A 94 -6.58 10.02 -20.71
N TYR A 95 -5.66 9.14 -21.09
CA TYR A 95 -4.59 9.46 -22.03
C TYR A 95 -5.05 9.43 -23.50
N SER A 96 -6.17 8.76 -23.77
CA SER A 96 -6.75 8.64 -25.11
C SER A 96 -7.76 9.76 -25.46
N GLY A 97 -8.07 10.65 -24.50
CA GLY A 97 -9.05 11.74 -24.67
C GLY A 97 -10.51 11.24 -24.74
N HIS A 98 -10.79 9.98 -24.38
CA HIS A 98 -12.16 9.46 -24.34
C HIS A 98 -12.94 10.05 -23.17
N ASN A 99 -14.27 10.16 -23.36
CA ASN A 99 -15.17 10.65 -22.32
C ASN A 99 -15.21 9.65 -21.14
N LEU A 100 -14.82 10.09 -19.97
CA LEU A 100 -14.74 9.28 -18.75
C LEU A 100 -16.12 8.93 -18.17
N SER A 101 -17.19 9.64 -18.55
CA SER A 101 -18.54 9.31 -18.08
C SER A 101 -19.10 7.97 -18.59
N SER A 102 -18.46 7.37 -19.59
CA SER A 102 -18.82 6.05 -20.15
C SER A 102 -17.95 4.91 -19.64
N VAL A 103 -17.01 5.18 -18.75
CA VAL A 103 -16.11 4.19 -18.16
C VAL A 103 -16.85 3.45 -17.05
N ALA A 104 -16.79 2.11 -17.06
CA ALA A 104 -17.30 1.31 -15.97
C ALA A 104 -16.28 1.29 -14.82
N ALA A 105 -16.64 1.83 -13.68
CA ALA A 105 -15.79 1.84 -12.50
C ALA A 105 -16.46 1.15 -11.31
N SER A 106 -15.68 0.46 -10.51
CA SER A 106 -16.10 -0.13 -9.23
C SER A 106 -15.05 0.11 -8.16
N VAL A 107 -15.51 0.15 -6.91
CA VAL A 107 -14.65 0.24 -5.74
C VAL A 107 -14.79 -1.02 -4.91
N GLN A 108 -13.68 -1.62 -4.54
CA GLN A 108 -13.58 -2.76 -3.64
C GLN A 108 -12.89 -2.32 -2.36
N ILE A 109 -13.47 -2.64 -1.23
CA ILE A 109 -12.90 -2.37 0.10
C ILE A 109 -12.45 -3.68 0.71
N PHE A 110 -11.16 -3.77 1.01
CA PHE A 110 -10.58 -4.88 1.73
C PHE A 110 -10.22 -4.41 3.14
N ARG A 111 -10.45 -5.26 4.14
CA ARG A 111 -9.98 -5.08 5.51
C ARG A 111 -9.10 -6.27 5.87
N ASP A 112 -7.85 -6.02 6.26
CA ASP A 112 -6.86 -7.05 6.60
C ASP A 112 -6.79 -8.16 5.53
N GLY A 113 -6.79 -7.75 4.25
CA GLY A 113 -6.72 -8.64 3.09
C GLY A 113 -8.02 -9.38 2.73
N ARG A 114 -9.14 -9.11 3.43
CA ARG A 114 -10.45 -9.71 3.14
C ARG A 114 -11.38 -8.71 2.51
N LEU A 115 -12.03 -9.08 1.41
CA LEU A 115 -13.04 -8.25 0.76
C LEU A 115 -14.23 -8.03 1.72
N VAL A 116 -14.53 -6.77 2.01
CA VAL A 116 -15.65 -6.33 2.87
C VAL A 116 -16.83 -5.87 2.02
N SER A 117 -16.56 -5.11 0.97
CA SER A 117 -17.60 -4.61 0.06
C SER A 117 -17.07 -4.37 -1.34
N GLU A 118 -17.98 -4.46 -2.32
CA GLU A 118 -17.73 -4.07 -3.71
C GLU A 118 -18.97 -3.31 -4.21
N ASN A 119 -18.75 -2.12 -4.74
CA ASN A 119 -19.82 -1.23 -5.20
C ASN A 119 -19.45 -0.57 -6.53
N PRO A 120 -20.44 -0.25 -7.38
CA PRO A 120 -20.20 0.59 -8.54
C PRO A 120 -19.73 1.98 -8.08
N LEU A 121 -18.80 2.56 -8.84
CA LEU A 121 -18.26 3.90 -8.58
C LEU A 121 -18.77 4.85 -9.66
N SER A 122 -19.41 5.93 -9.25
CA SER A 122 -19.86 7.00 -10.16
C SER A 122 -18.71 7.94 -10.45
N VAL A 123 -18.40 8.13 -11.73
CA VAL A 123 -17.35 9.03 -12.21
C VAL A 123 -18.00 10.19 -12.94
N ALA A 124 -17.65 11.41 -12.58
CA ALA A 124 -18.10 12.62 -13.24
C ALA A 124 -17.46 12.78 -14.64
N SER A 125 -18.02 13.65 -15.46
CA SER A 125 -17.52 13.89 -16.84
C SER A 125 -16.09 14.45 -16.89
N ASP A 126 -15.64 15.09 -15.82
CA ASP A 126 -14.28 15.60 -15.66
C ASP A 126 -13.30 14.56 -15.03
N GLY A 127 -13.78 13.35 -14.79
CA GLY A 127 -13.02 12.25 -14.21
C GLY A 127 -13.01 12.21 -12.69
N THR A 128 -13.61 13.17 -12.00
CA THR A 128 -13.64 13.16 -10.53
C THR A 128 -14.58 12.08 -10.00
N PHE A 129 -14.24 11.52 -8.85
CA PHE A 129 -15.08 10.58 -8.13
C PHE A 129 -14.96 10.80 -6.62
N GLU A 130 -16.00 10.40 -5.91
CA GLU A 130 -16.05 10.37 -4.46
C GLU A 130 -16.72 9.06 -4.02
N TYR A 131 -16.19 8.48 -2.96
CA TYR A 131 -16.74 7.30 -2.31
C TYR A 131 -16.51 7.38 -0.81
N SER A 132 -17.46 6.90 0.00
CA SER A 132 -17.30 6.89 1.45
C SER A 132 -17.78 5.58 2.06
N PHE A 133 -17.12 5.18 3.15
CA PHE A 133 -17.52 4.03 3.94
C PHE A 133 -17.19 4.26 5.41
N VAL A 134 -17.90 3.53 6.30
CA VAL A 134 -17.63 3.59 7.74
C VAL A 134 -16.54 2.57 8.08
N ALA A 135 -15.50 3.04 8.72
CA ALA A 135 -14.36 2.22 9.12
C ALA A 135 -14.59 1.52 10.46
N ASP A 136 -14.14 0.27 10.60
CA ASP A 136 -14.22 -0.51 11.83
C ASP A 136 -13.01 -1.45 11.95
N CYS A 137 -12.47 -1.60 13.16
CA CYS A 137 -11.40 -2.58 13.43
C CYS A 137 -11.94 -3.95 13.88
N GLY A 138 -13.27 -4.10 14.09
CA GLY A 138 -13.83 -5.25 14.80
C GLY A 138 -13.75 -5.11 16.32
N LYS A 139 -14.46 -6.01 17.05
CA LYS A 139 -14.70 -5.84 18.50
C LYS A 139 -13.43 -5.89 19.35
N ASP A 140 -12.48 -6.74 18.99
CA ASP A 140 -11.30 -7.06 19.82
C ASP A 140 -9.99 -6.55 19.23
N ALA A 141 -10.00 -5.97 18.03
CA ALA A 141 -8.81 -5.45 17.36
C ALA A 141 -8.58 -3.98 17.72
N ARG A 142 -7.31 -3.62 17.96
CA ARG A 142 -6.89 -2.23 18.17
C ARG A 142 -6.59 -1.50 16.87
N TYR A 143 -6.38 -2.25 15.78
CA TYR A 143 -5.96 -1.74 14.49
C TYR A 143 -6.59 -2.56 13.37
N ALA A 144 -6.87 -1.92 12.24
CA ALA A 144 -7.21 -2.57 10.98
C ALA A 144 -6.60 -1.81 9.81
N GLY A 145 -6.03 -2.55 8.86
CA GLY A 145 -5.57 -2.01 7.58
C GLY A 145 -6.66 -2.14 6.53
N TYR A 146 -6.94 -1.05 5.83
CA TYR A 146 -7.86 -1.02 4.70
C TYR A 146 -7.08 -0.84 3.39
N GLU A 147 -7.40 -1.64 2.40
CA GLU A 147 -7.02 -1.43 1.01
C GLU A 147 -8.28 -1.06 0.24
N ILE A 148 -8.27 0.13 -0.34
CA ILE A 148 -9.31 0.63 -1.22
C ILE A 148 -8.83 0.43 -2.65
N ARG A 149 -9.49 -0.46 -3.40
CA ARG A 149 -9.11 -0.77 -4.77
C ARG A 149 -10.17 -0.24 -5.72
N VAL A 150 -9.77 0.65 -6.61
CA VAL A 150 -10.60 1.16 -7.70
C VAL A 150 -10.25 0.39 -8.96
N ARG A 151 -11.26 -0.25 -9.53
CA ARG A 151 -11.17 -0.98 -10.80
C ARG A 151 -11.88 -0.18 -11.87
N ILE A 152 -11.20 0.06 -12.98
CA ILE A 152 -11.67 0.85 -14.10
C ILE A 152 -11.63 -0.02 -15.35
N THR A 153 -12.76 -0.17 -16.03
CA THR A 153 -12.81 -0.85 -17.35
C THR A 153 -13.11 0.20 -18.40
N ASP A 154 -12.19 0.34 -19.34
CA ASP A 154 -12.33 1.30 -20.42
C ASP A 154 -13.28 0.83 -21.52
N THR A 155 -13.47 1.66 -22.54
CA THR A 155 -14.35 1.35 -23.70
C THR A 155 -13.81 0.23 -24.59
N THR A 156 -12.54 -0.15 -24.45
CA THR A 156 -11.92 -1.28 -25.16
C THR A 156 -12.10 -2.59 -24.42
N GLY A 157 -12.58 -2.55 -23.16
CA GLY A 157 -12.74 -3.69 -22.28
C GLY A 157 -11.47 -4.00 -21.47
N GLU A 158 -10.44 -3.16 -21.54
CA GLU A 158 -9.26 -3.28 -20.70
C GLU A 158 -9.58 -2.82 -19.27
N THR A 159 -9.15 -3.63 -18.30
CA THR A 159 -9.40 -3.34 -16.88
C THR A 159 -8.09 -3.01 -16.18
N MET A 160 -8.07 -1.85 -15.51
CA MET A 160 -6.97 -1.39 -14.67
C MET A 160 -7.40 -1.30 -13.22
N GLU A 161 -6.46 -1.56 -12.31
CA GLU A 161 -6.67 -1.53 -10.87
C GLU A 161 -5.69 -0.57 -10.20
N PHE A 162 -6.23 0.30 -9.36
CA PHE A 162 -5.47 1.26 -8.55
C PHE A 162 -5.83 1.06 -7.09
N SER A 163 -4.85 1.14 -6.20
CA SER A 163 -5.11 0.91 -4.78
C SER A 163 -4.53 2.02 -3.91
N ARG A 164 -5.24 2.27 -2.80
CA ARG A 164 -4.84 3.16 -1.73
C ARG A 164 -5.02 2.43 -0.40
N HIS A 165 -4.15 2.73 0.55
CA HIS A 165 -4.19 2.11 1.88
C HIS A 165 -4.55 3.15 2.93
N GLU A 166 -5.45 2.76 3.85
CA GLU A 166 -5.83 3.55 5.01
C GLU A 166 -5.70 2.72 6.28
N SER A 167 -5.51 3.40 7.39
CA SER A 167 -5.33 2.77 8.69
C SER A 167 -6.38 3.26 9.67
N VAL A 168 -6.96 2.33 10.41
CA VAL A 168 -7.95 2.60 11.45
C VAL A 168 -7.41 2.11 12.78
N SER A 169 -7.38 2.95 13.80
CA SER A 169 -6.79 2.61 15.08
C SER A 169 -7.62 3.10 16.25
N ARG A 170 -7.76 2.26 17.29
CA ARG A 170 -8.34 2.63 18.60
C ARG A 170 -7.33 3.27 19.54
N SER A 171 -6.13 3.59 19.07
CA SER A 171 -5.13 4.20 19.92
C SER A 171 -5.59 5.56 20.41
N MET A 172 -5.41 5.80 21.69
CA MET A 172 -5.76 7.04 22.38
C MET A 172 -4.54 7.56 23.11
N MET A 173 -4.42 8.88 23.23
CA MET A 173 -3.41 9.55 24.03
C MET A 173 -4.04 10.09 25.29
N LEU A 174 -3.40 9.86 26.43
CA LEU A 174 -3.77 10.48 27.70
C LEU A 174 -2.87 11.70 27.93
N ASN A 175 -3.45 12.89 27.81
CA ASN A 175 -2.78 14.11 28.21
C ASN A 175 -3.01 14.36 29.71
N VAL A 176 -1.92 14.48 30.45
CA VAL A 176 -1.93 14.80 31.87
C VAL A 176 -1.37 16.21 32.05
N THR A 177 -2.16 17.11 32.61
CA THR A 177 -1.74 18.49 32.90
C THR A 177 -1.78 18.73 34.40
N LEU A 178 -0.72 19.37 34.94
CA LEU A 178 -0.71 19.88 36.31
C LEU A 178 -1.16 21.33 36.25
N GLU A 179 -2.35 21.63 36.78
CA GLU A 179 -2.97 22.96 36.66
C GLU A 179 -2.40 24.01 37.63
N ASN A 180 -1.76 23.58 38.71
CA ASN A 180 -1.19 24.46 39.73
C ASN A 180 0.35 24.46 39.75
N SER A 181 1.01 23.93 38.73
CA SER A 181 2.47 24.08 38.60
C SER A 181 2.82 25.36 37.83
N THR A 182 3.80 26.09 38.31
CA THR A 182 4.30 27.32 37.68
C THR A 182 5.08 27.05 36.39
N GLU A 183 5.44 25.82 36.11
CA GLU A 183 6.12 25.43 34.89
C GLU A 183 5.76 23.97 34.47
N GLY A 184 5.17 23.80 33.32
CA GLY A 184 5.21 22.58 32.51
C GLY A 184 3.93 21.78 32.35
N THR A 185 3.57 21.54 31.12
CA THR A 185 2.64 20.51 30.72
C THR A 185 3.39 19.19 30.56
N VAL A 186 2.98 18.15 31.28
CA VAL A 186 3.54 16.80 31.12
C VAL A 186 2.64 16.05 30.15
N SER A 187 3.14 15.73 28.98
CA SER A 187 2.45 14.85 28.02
C SER A 187 3.07 13.47 28.06
N TRP A 188 2.24 12.45 28.18
CA TRP A 188 2.64 11.04 28.11
C TRP A 188 2.15 10.44 26.81
N THR A 189 3.06 9.89 26.01
CA THR A 189 2.72 8.98 24.93
C THR A 189 3.07 7.56 25.34
N GLU A 190 2.22 6.59 25.01
CA GLU A 190 2.49 5.18 25.29
C GLU A 190 3.79 4.78 24.54
N GLY A 191 4.91 4.66 25.28
CA GLY A 191 6.17 4.12 24.75
C GLY A 191 7.44 4.96 24.95
N GLU A 192 7.37 6.28 25.21
CA GLU A 192 8.58 7.07 25.43
C GLU A 192 8.37 8.06 26.59
N GLY A 193 8.78 7.63 27.79
CA GLY A 193 8.86 8.50 28.94
C GLY A 193 10.12 9.36 28.89
N GLN A 194 10.00 10.64 28.61
CA GLN A 194 11.00 11.62 29.02
C GLN A 194 10.44 12.42 30.19
N ASP A 195 10.99 12.15 31.37
CA ASP A 195 10.67 12.86 32.62
C ASP A 195 11.18 14.29 32.53
N ALA A 196 10.26 15.24 32.35
CA ALA A 196 10.49 16.59 32.84
C ALA A 196 10.00 16.64 34.31
N PRO A 197 10.85 16.82 35.30
CA PRO A 197 10.41 16.86 36.69
C PRO A 197 9.57 18.11 36.93
N SER A 198 8.26 17.93 37.14
CA SER A 198 7.42 18.97 37.71
C SER A 198 7.60 18.95 39.24
N VAL A 199 8.10 20.02 39.79
CA VAL A 199 8.28 20.13 41.25
C VAL A 199 6.98 20.64 41.86
N ILE A 200 6.33 19.80 42.66
CA ILE A 200 5.24 20.21 43.56
C ILE A 200 5.81 20.31 44.98
N LEU A 201 5.57 21.42 45.63
CA LEU A 201 5.97 21.59 47.03
C LEU A 201 5.09 20.70 47.93
N SER A 202 5.68 20.12 48.95
CA SER A 202 5.05 19.06 49.77
C SER A 202 3.80 19.46 50.56
N ASP A 203 3.48 20.74 50.60
CA ASP A 203 2.33 21.33 51.29
C ASP A 203 1.26 21.88 50.36
N GLU A 204 1.43 21.69 49.02
CA GLU A 204 0.49 22.12 48.00
C GLU A 204 -0.39 20.96 47.53
N THR A 205 -1.66 21.29 47.21
CA THR A 205 -2.56 20.34 46.60
C THR A 205 -2.32 20.33 45.10
N ALA A 206 -1.95 19.18 44.54
CA ALA A 206 -1.80 19.02 43.09
C ALA A 206 -3.19 18.84 42.42
N CYS A 207 -3.52 19.75 41.52
CA CYS A 207 -4.66 19.58 40.62
C CYS A 207 -4.19 18.97 39.32
N VAL A 208 -4.70 17.77 38.97
CA VAL A 208 -4.33 17.04 37.78
C VAL A 208 -5.50 17.05 36.82
N GLY A 209 -5.33 17.72 35.70
CA GLY A 209 -6.25 17.63 34.56
C GLY A 209 -5.92 16.40 33.73
N LEU A 210 -6.91 15.56 33.47
CA LEU A 210 -6.78 14.40 32.58
C LEU A 210 -7.65 14.60 31.34
N LYS A 211 -7.05 14.52 30.16
CA LYS A 211 -7.76 14.60 28.90
C LYS A 211 -7.41 13.40 28.02
N LEU A 212 -8.40 12.55 27.77
CA LEU A 212 -8.26 11.45 26.82
C LEU A 212 -8.54 11.97 25.42
N MET A 213 -7.60 11.77 24.53
CA MET A 213 -7.68 12.24 23.14
C MET A 213 -7.45 11.08 22.18
N ARG A 214 -8.10 11.14 21.05
CA ARG A 214 -7.84 10.26 19.90
C ARG A 214 -6.50 10.67 19.26
N ASN A 215 -5.89 9.80 18.47
CA ASN A 215 -4.64 10.10 17.77
C ASN A 215 -4.76 11.28 16.78
N ASP A 216 -5.98 11.58 16.33
CA ASP A 216 -6.28 12.75 15.49
C ASP A 216 -6.36 14.08 16.27
N GLY A 217 -6.15 14.06 17.58
CA GLY A 217 -6.23 15.23 18.45
C GLY A 217 -7.64 15.60 18.93
N ASN A 218 -8.67 14.86 18.51
CA ASN A 218 -10.04 15.06 18.96
C ASN A 218 -10.26 14.41 20.35
N PRO A 219 -11.20 14.95 21.19
CA PRO A 219 -11.57 14.30 22.43
C PRO A 219 -12.10 12.89 22.18
N ALA A 220 -11.72 11.93 23.02
CA ALA A 220 -12.35 10.62 23.03
C ALA A 220 -13.71 10.74 23.76
N GLU A 221 -14.79 10.38 23.07
CA GLU A 221 -16.12 10.27 23.66
C GLU A 221 -16.27 8.99 24.49
#